data_d43d3ec8f9750ac5ce1086f7e5729725
#
_entry.id   d43d3ec8f9750ac5ce1086f7e5729725
#
_cell.length_a   1.000
_cell.length_b   1.000
_cell.length_c   1.000
_cell.angle_alpha   90.00
_cell.angle_beta   90.00
_cell.angle_gamma   90.00
#
_symmetry.space_group_name_H-M   'P 1'
#
loop_
_entity.id
_entity.type
_entity.pdbx_description
1 polymer ?
#
loop_
_entity_poly.entity_id
_entity_poly.type
_entity_poly.pdbx_seq_one_letter_code
_entity_poly.pdbx_strand_id
1 'polypeptide(L)'
;MITGAIKNKVDKIWTDIWAGGITNPLTVIEQLTYMMFIRSLDEKELETEEFENMSGEKMDKIFPQSPIGQSMRWSKFKNNDPRDIYDVISQRVFPAIKNMKHGHLPDFTEQGEMIEIVDNTENDAEKDTAFARYMSDAMFLIPTPQVLQKIITGLDDLYEHDISDLDMQGDLYEYMLGKLSTAGQNGQFRTPRHIIKMMVELLQPTPEDAICDPACGTAGFLVASAEYIRSHYEDTMTNEQWEHFSGPMFTGFDTDRTMLRLSAMNLMLHSITHPEIDY
;
A
#
# COMPACT_ATOMS: atom_id res chain seq x y z
N MET A 1 15.64 1.28 -10.83
CA MET A 1 15.29 2.67 -11.29
C MET A 1 14.35 2.58 -12.49
N ILE A 2 13.20 3.25 -12.45
CA ILE A 2 12.15 3.17 -13.46
C ILE A 2 12.65 3.70 -14.82
N THR A 3 12.46 2.92 -15.89
CA THR A 3 12.80 3.29 -17.28
C THR A 3 11.87 4.37 -17.86
N GLY A 4 12.25 4.98 -18.99
CA GLY A 4 11.38 5.95 -19.65
C GLY A 4 10.04 5.36 -20.12
N ALA A 5 10.02 4.08 -20.52
CA ALA A 5 8.79 3.39 -20.94
C ALA A 5 7.79 3.25 -19.77
N ILE A 6 8.28 2.83 -18.59
CA ILE A 6 7.47 2.71 -17.37
C ILE A 6 6.94 4.10 -16.96
N LYS A 7 7.80 5.12 -16.97
CA LYS A 7 7.39 6.51 -16.68
C LYS A 7 6.23 6.96 -17.58
N ASN A 8 6.30 6.68 -18.88
CA ASN A 8 5.24 7.05 -19.83
C ASN A 8 3.91 6.33 -19.51
N LYS A 9 3.94 5.06 -19.08
CA LYS A 9 2.74 4.32 -18.67
C LYS A 9 2.13 4.94 -17.41
N VAL A 10 2.94 5.26 -16.41
CA VAL A 10 2.50 5.93 -15.18
C VAL A 10 1.92 7.31 -15.48
N ASP A 11 2.58 8.07 -16.36
CA ASP A 11 2.11 9.39 -16.76
C ASP A 11 0.78 9.34 -17.53
N LYS A 12 0.55 8.26 -18.26
CA LYS A 12 -0.74 8.00 -18.92
C LYS A 12 -1.84 7.73 -17.88
N ILE A 13 -1.60 6.86 -16.89
CA ILE A 13 -2.57 6.60 -15.81
C ILE A 13 -2.88 7.92 -15.09
N TRP A 14 -1.86 8.68 -14.74
CA TRP A 14 -2.01 9.99 -14.11
C TRP A 14 -2.89 10.92 -14.95
N THR A 15 -2.63 11.01 -16.25
CA THR A 15 -3.39 11.86 -17.17
C THR A 15 -4.84 11.40 -17.32
N ASP A 16 -5.08 10.08 -17.34
CA ASP A 16 -6.44 9.53 -17.41
C ASP A 16 -7.27 9.88 -16.17
N ILE A 17 -6.66 9.86 -14.98
CA ILE A 17 -7.30 10.28 -13.71
C ILE A 17 -7.58 11.78 -13.74
N TRP A 18 -6.59 12.57 -14.15
CA TRP A 18 -6.70 14.02 -14.24
C TRP A 18 -7.81 14.45 -15.21
N ALA A 19 -7.82 13.87 -16.43
CA ALA A 19 -8.86 14.10 -17.43
C ALA A 19 -10.23 13.57 -16.95
N GLY A 20 -10.26 12.58 -16.06
CA GLY A 20 -11.45 12.05 -15.43
C GLY A 20 -12.07 12.95 -14.36
N GLY A 21 -11.43 14.08 -14.01
CA GLY A 21 -11.96 15.07 -13.09
C GLY A 21 -11.27 15.16 -11.72
N ILE A 22 -10.29 14.31 -11.43
CA ILE A 22 -9.47 14.43 -10.20
C ILE A 22 -8.23 15.26 -10.53
N THR A 23 -8.26 16.55 -10.17
CA THR A 23 -7.21 17.50 -10.54
C THR A 23 -6.29 17.89 -9.37
N ASN A 24 -6.54 17.41 -8.17
CA ASN A 24 -5.63 17.57 -7.04
C ASN A 24 -4.58 16.45 -7.07
N PRO A 25 -3.28 16.75 -7.22
CA PRO A 25 -2.21 15.76 -7.28
C PRO A 25 -2.18 14.81 -6.07
N LEU A 26 -2.45 15.33 -4.87
CA LEU A 26 -2.49 14.52 -3.65
C LEU A 26 -3.61 13.48 -3.71
N THR A 27 -4.81 13.90 -4.13
CA THR A 27 -5.94 12.99 -4.31
C THR A 27 -5.67 11.94 -5.38
N VAL A 28 -5.00 12.30 -6.50
CA VAL A 28 -4.60 11.33 -7.52
C VAL A 28 -3.71 10.23 -6.93
N ILE A 29 -2.71 10.64 -6.13
CA ILE A 29 -1.80 9.68 -5.48
C ILE A 29 -2.55 8.81 -4.48
N GLU A 30 -3.41 9.38 -3.64
CA GLU A 30 -4.21 8.61 -2.71
C GLU A 30 -5.02 7.53 -3.43
N GLN A 31 -5.76 7.89 -4.48
CA GLN A 31 -6.59 6.93 -5.21
C GLN A 31 -5.76 5.85 -5.90
N LEU A 32 -4.62 6.20 -6.49
CA LEU A 32 -3.70 5.22 -7.06
C LEU A 32 -3.13 4.29 -6.00
N THR A 33 -2.73 4.84 -4.85
CA THR A 33 -2.19 4.05 -3.75
C THR A 33 -3.22 3.06 -3.21
N TYR A 34 -4.49 3.44 -3.11
CA TYR A 34 -5.55 2.51 -2.74
C TYR A 34 -5.67 1.35 -3.74
N MET A 35 -5.60 1.63 -5.03
CA MET A 35 -5.67 0.58 -6.05
C MET A 35 -4.45 -0.34 -6.02
N MET A 36 -3.25 0.21 -5.82
CA MET A 36 -2.02 -0.58 -5.65
C MET A 36 -2.11 -1.46 -4.39
N PHE A 37 -2.60 -0.91 -3.29
CA PHE A 37 -2.77 -1.65 -2.05
C PHE A 37 -3.79 -2.80 -2.20
N ILE A 38 -4.96 -2.55 -2.80
CA ILE A 38 -5.96 -3.59 -3.07
C ILE A 38 -5.35 -4.72 -3.91
N ARG A 39 -4.54 -4.38 -4.91
CA ARG A 39 -3.84 -5.36 -5.73
C ARG A 39 -2.82 -6.16 -4.93
N SER A 40 -2.01 -5.49 -4.10
CA SER A 40 -0.99 -6.17 -3.28
C SER A 40 -1.58 -7.14 -2.25
N LEU A 41 -2.79 -6.87 -1.73
CA LEU A 41 -3.48 -7.82 -0.85
C LEU A 41 -3.80 -9.14 -1.58
N ASP A 42 -4.26 -9.06 -2.82
CA ASP A 42 -4.57 -10.28 -3.61
C ASP A 42 -3.29 -11.00 -4.06
N GLU A 43 -2.20 -10.29 -4.33
CA GLU A 43 -0.89 -10.92 -4.60
C GLU A 43 -0.40 -11.74 -3.40
N LYS A 44 -0.46 -11.16 -2.19
CA LYS A 44 -0.12 -11.89 -0.95
C LYS A 44 -1.03 -13.10 -0.72
N GLU A 45 -2.32 -12.98 -1.01
CA GLU A 45 -3.24 -14.13 -0.94
C GLU A 45 -2.86 -15.23 -1.91
N LEU A 46 -2.48 -14.88 -3.15
CA LEU A 46 -2.01 -15.84 -4.16
C LEU A 46 -0.72 -16.53 -3.74
N GLU A 47 0.25 -15.79 -3.22
CA GLU A 47 1.50 -16.34 -2.68
C GLU A 47 1.23 -17.32 -1.51
N THR A 48 0.29 -16.95 -0.63
CA THR A 48 -0.15 -17.80 0.48
C THR A 48 -0.80 -19.07 -0.03
N GLU A 49 -1.66 -19.01 -1.05
CA GLU A 49 -2.30 -20.17 -1.67
C GLU A 49 -1.26 -21.09 -2.35
N GLU A 50 -0.26 -20.51 -3.00
CA GLU A 50 0.81 -21.26 -3.64
C GLU A 50 1.67 -21.97 -2.58
N PHE A 51 2.02 -21.30 -1.49
CA PHE A 51 2.75 -21.90 -0.37
C PHE A 51 1.96 -23.08 0.26
N GLU A 52 0.66 -22.89 0.52
CA GLU A 52 -0.21 -23.97 1.03
C GLU A 52 -0.23 -25.20 0.11
N ASN A 53 -0.32 -24.96 -1.21
CA ASN A 53 -0.32 -26.02 -2.19
C ASN A 53 1.01 -26.80 -2.22
N MET A 54 2.14 -26.15 -1.96
CA MET A 54 3.46 -26.77 -1.93
C MET A 54 3.78 -27.44 -0.60
N SER A 55 3.45 -26.78 0.53
CA SER A 55 3.80 -27.25 1.88
C SER A 55 2.77 -28.22 2.48
N GLY A 56 1.50 -28.09 2.08
CA GLY A 56 0.37 -28.76 2.73
C GLY A 56 -0.04 -28.14 4.08
N GLU A 57 0.59 -27.06 4.49
CA GLU A 57 0.27 -26.34 5.72
C GLU A 57 -0.78 -25.27 5.44
N LYS A 58 -1.79 -25.16 6.31
CA LYS A 58 -2.80 -24.10 6.21
C LYS A 58 -2.26 -22.80 6.77
N MET A 59 -2.46 -21.73 6.02
CA MET A 59 -2.07 -20.37 6.39
C MET A 59 -3.31 -19.49 6.58
N ASP A 60 -3.15 -18.43 7.34
CA ASP A 60 -4.20 -17.42 7.50
C ASP A 60 -4.45 -16.67 6.19
N LYS A 61 -5.73 -16.45 5.88
CA LYS A 61 -6.19 -15.82 4.64
C LYS A 61 -6.60 -14.38 4.87
N ILE A 62 -6.21 -13.50 3.96
CA ILE A 62 -6.58 -12.08 3.99
C ILE A 62 -8.06 -11.89 3.63
N PHE A 63 -8.50 -12.61 2.58
CA PHE A 63 -9.86 -12.50 2.06
C PHE A 63 -10.79 -13.56 2.67
N PRO A 64 -12.03 -13.17 3.02
CA PRO A 64 -13.04 -14.14 3.46
C PRO A 64 -13.24 -15.24 2.41
N GLN A 65 -13.47 -16.46 2.88
CA GLN A 65 -13.59 -17.64 1.99
C GLN A 65 -15.00 -17.81 1.42
N SER A 66 -15.94 -16.91 1.72
CA SER A 66 -17.26 -16.86 1.10
C SER A 66 -17.16 -16.50 -0.39
N PRO A 67 -18.18 -16.82 -1.21
CA PRO A 67 -18.23 -16.37 -2.61
C PRO A 67 -18.12 -14.84 -2.75
N ILE A 68 -18.68 -14.09 -1.80
CA ILE A 68 -18.63 -12.63 -1.78
C ILE A 68 -17.24 -12.14 -1.42
N GLY A 69 -16.63 -12.69 -0.36
CA GLY A 69 -15.27 -12.38 0.04
C GLY A 69 -14.27 -12.64 -1.09
N GLN A 70 -14.38 -13.78 -1.76
CA GLN A 70 -13.53 -14.12 -2.90
C GLN A 70 -13.77 -13.22 -4.12
N SER A 71 -14.98 -12.67 -4.30
CA SER A 71 -15.27 -11.72 -5.39
C SER A 71 -14.58 -10.37 -5.20
N MET A 72 -14.10 -10.04 -4.00
CA MET A 72 -13.37 -8.82 -3.69
C MET A 72 -11.90 -8.86 -4.13
N ARG A 73 -11.38 -9.99 -4.56
CA ARG A 73 -9.99 -10.16 -5.01
C ARG A 73 -9.76 -9.49 -6.36
N TRP A 74 -8.64 -8.81 -6.49
CA TRP A 74 -8.24 -8.13 -7.72
C TRP A 74 -8.27 -9.06 -8.93
N SER A 75 -7.69 -10.25 -8.81
CA SER A 75 -7.66 -11.28 -9.86
C SER A 75 -9.05 -11.73 -10.31
N LYS A 76 -10.07 -11.59 -9.48
CA LYS A 76 -11.45 -12.00 -9.78
C LYS A 76 -12.26 -10.91 -10.46
N PHE A 77 -12.11 -9.65 -10.07
CA PHE A 77 -12.93 -8.57 -10.61
C PHE A 77 -12.29 -7.77 -11.75
N LYS A 78 -10.96 -7.77 -11.90
CA LYS A 78 -10.23 -6.89 -12.84
C LYS A 78 -10.71 -6.97 -14.30
N ASN A 79 -11.25 -8.11 -14.72
CA ASN A 79 -11.72 -8.37 -16.09
C ASN A 79 -13.25 -8.26 -16.25
N ASN A 80 -13.97 -7.87 -15.22
CA ASN A 80 -15.42 -7.68 -15.27
C ASN A 80 -15.82 -6.41 -16.04
N ASP A 81 -17.12 -6.21 -16.25
CA ASP A 81 -17.61 -4.96 -16.82
C ASP A 81 -17.27 -3.76 -15.92
N PRO A 82 -17.00 -2.57 -16.49
CA PRO A 82 -16.59 -1.38 -15.72
C PRO A 82 -17.54 -1.03 -14.57
N ARG A 83 -18.85 -1.26 -14.74
CA ARG A 83 -19.83 -1.00 -13.67
C ARG A 83 -19.71 -2.00 -12.53
N ASP A 84 -19.54 -3.28 -12.85
CA ASP A 84 -19.37 -4.32 -11.84
C ASP A 84 -18.09 -4.12 -11.05
N ILE A 85 -16.99 -3.75 -11.71
CA ILE A 85 -15.72 -3.39 -11.06
C ILE A 85 -15.95 -2.22 -10.08
N TYR A 86 -16.62 -1.18 -10.55
CA TYR A 86 -16.88 0.01 -9.75
C TYR A 86 -17.74 -0.29 -8.52
N ASP A 87 -18.78 -1.09 -8.69
CA ASP A 87 -19.69 -1.50 -7.61
C ASP A 87 -18.96 -2.38 -6.59
N VAL A 88 -18.17 -3.35 -7.04
CA VAL A 88 -17.38 -4.21 -6.14
C VAL A 88 -16.39 -3.37 -5.33
N ILE A 89 -15.63 -2.48 -5.98
CA ILE A 89 -14.62 -1.67 -5.27
C ILE A 89 -15.30 -0.68 -4.33
N SER A 90 -16.27 0.09 -4.79
CA SER A 90 -16.86 1.18 -4.01
C SER A 90 -17.73 0.69 -2.85
N GLN A 91 -18.44 -0.43 -3.03
CA GLN A 91 -19.43 -0.93 -2.05
C GLN A 91 -18.90 -2.03 -1.14
N ARG A 92 -17.80 -2.73 -1.53
CA ARG A 92 -17.26 -3.87 -0.78
C ARG A 92 -15.79 -3.73 -0.47
N VAL A 93 -14.91 -3.70 -1.48
CA VAL A 93 -13.47 -3.72 -1.26
C VAL A 93 -13.00 -2.50 -0.47
N PHE A 94 -13.42 -1.30 -0.87
CA PHE A 94 -13.01 -0.07 -0.18
C PHE A 94 -13.57 0.03 1.25
N PRO A 95 -14.84 -0.26 1.52
CA PRO A 95 -15.32 -0.42 2.89
C PRO A 95 -14.60 -1.52 3.68
N ALA A 96 -14.28 -2.66 3.05
CA ALA A 96 -13.56 -3.75 3.72
C ALA A 96 -12.17 -3.35 4.17
N ILE A 97 -11.36 -2.69 3.32
CA ILE A 97 -10.01 -2.24 3.70
C ILE A 97 -10.04 -1.18 4.81
N LYS A 98 -11.08 -0.36 4.88
CA LYS A 98 -11.28 0.59 6.00
C LYS A 98 -11.56 -0.08 7.34
N ASN A 99 -12.07 -1.30 7.31
CA ASN A 99 -12.43 -2.09 8.48
C ASN A 99 -11.58 -3.35 8.63
N MET A 100 -10.42 -3.35 7.99
CA MET A 100 -9.45 -4.44 8.07
C MET A 100 -8.90 -4.55 9.50
N LYS A 101 -8.92 -5.76 10.08
CA LYS A 101 -8.39 -6.05 11.42
C LYS A 101 -7.44 -7.22 11.37
N HIS A 102 -6.32 -7.14 12.07
CA HIS A 102 -5.31 -8.20 12.17
C HIS A 102 -4.90 -8.82 10.82
N GLY A 103 -4.88 -8.01 9.77
CA GLY A 103 -4.52 -8.47 8.43
C GLY A 103 -5.67 -9.13 7.64
N HIS A 104 -6.89 -9.23 8.21
CA HIS A 104 -8.06 -9.84 7.58
C HIS A 104 -9.10 -8.81 7.15
N LEU A 105 -9.73 -9.05 6.02
CA LEU A 105 -10.85 -8.25 5.53
C LEU A 105 -12.18 -8.79 6.07
N PRO A 106 -13.15 -7.93 6.43
CA PRO A 106 -14.48 -8.36 6.80
C PRO A 106 -15.24 -8.94 5.59
N ASP A 107 -16.18 -9.84 5.87
CA ASP A 107 -17.09 -10.40 4.87
C ASP A 107 -18.37 -9.56 4.71
N PHE A 108 -19.21 -9.92 3.76
CA PHE A 108 -20.48 -9.27 3.51
C PHE A 108 -21.61 -10.29 3.35
N THR A 109 -22.80 -9.90 3.79
CA THR A 109 -24.04 -10.65 3.49
C THR A 109 -24.45 -10.48 2.03
N GLU A 110 -25.36 -11.33 1.55
CA GLU A 110 -25.97 -11.18 0.21
C GLU A 110 -26.68 -9.82 0.03
N GLN A 111 -27.15 -9.21 1.11
CA GLN A 111 -27.79 -7.91 1.14
C GLN A 111 -26.78 -6.74 1.11
N GLY A 112 -25.47 -7.03 1.17
CA GLY A 112 -24.38 -6.05 1.13
C GLY A 112 -24.05 -5.45 2.51
N GLU A 113 -24.55 -6.02 3.60
CA GLU A 113 -24.20 -5.62 4.96
C GLU A 113 -22.86 -6.23 5.35
N MET A 114 -21.97 -5.42 5.93
CA MET A 114 -20.66 -5.88 6.40
C MET A 114 -20.82 -6.76 7.64
N ILE A 115 -20.14 -7.90 7.64
CA ILE A 115 -20.05 -8.81 8.79
C ILE A 115 -18.80 -8.39 9.58
N GLU A 116 -18.99 -7.86 10.77
CA GLU A 116 -17.86 -7.44 11.62
C GLU A 116 -16.98 -8.64 11.98
N ILE A 117 -15.66 -8.41 11.96
CA ILE A 117 -14.69 -9.39 12.48
C ILE A 117 -14.85 -9.41 14.00
N VAL A 118 -15.33 -10.55 14.54
CA VAL A 118 -15.48 -10.74 15.98
C VAL A 118 -14.11 -11.05 16.59
N ASP A 119 -13.63 -10.13 17.37
CA ASP A 119 -12.41 -10.30 18.16
C ASP A 119 -12.68 -11.17 19.37
N ASN A 120 -12.22 -12.41 19.36
CA ASN A 120 -12.39 -13.35 20.48
C ASN A 120 -11.25 -13.28 21.51
N THR A 121 -10.34 -12.34 21.36
CA THR A 121 -9.18 -12.17 22.26
C THR A 121 -9.44 -11.02 23.24
N GLU A 122 -9.92 -11.35 24.44
CA GLU A 122 -10.17 -10.39 25.54
C GLU A 122 -8.91 -9.68 26.07
N ASN A 123 -7.73 -9.93 25.51
CA ASN A 123 -6.46 -9.46 26.09
C ASN A 123 -5.56 -8.61 25.17
N ASP A 124 -5.94 -8.42 23.92
CA ASP A 124 -5.15 -7.55 23.06
C ASP A 124 -5.99 -6.35 22.62
N ALA A 125 -5.93 -5.28 23.40
CA ALA A 125 -5.99 -3.93 22.89
C ALA A 125 -4.73 -3.72 22.00
N GLU A 126 -4.48 -4.66 21.10
CA GLU A 126 -3.48 -4.52 20.07
C GLU A 126 -3.93 -3.35 19.20
N LYS A 127 -3.15 -2.30 19.27
CA LYS A 127 -3.32 -1.05 18.56
C LYS A 127 -3.68 -1.38 17.11
N ASP A 128 -4.82 -0.91 16.64
CA ASP A 128 -5.14 -0.92 15.22
C ASP A 128 -3.88 -0.58 14.44
N THR A 129 -3.56 -1.35 13.41
CA THR A 129 -2.37 -1.05 12.60
C THR A 129 -2.41 0.41 12.17
N ALA A 130 -1.26 1.05 12.05
CA ALA A 130 -1.19 2.45 11.60
C ALA A 130 -2.04 2.66 10.32
N PHE A 131 -2.04 1.67 9.43
CA PHE A 131 -2.86 1.64 8.24
C PHE A 131 -4.37 1.71 8.56
N ALA A 132 -4.90 0.85 9.43
CA ALA A 132 -6.33 0.82 9.76
C ALA A 132 -6.78 2.16 10.38
N ARG A 133 -5.96 2.73 11.28
CA ARG A 133 -6.25 4.03 11.92
C ARG A 133 -6.41 5.15 10.90
N TYR A 134 -5.54 5.20 9.89
CA TYR A 134 -5.55 6.29 8.89
C TYR A 134 -6.43 5.99 7.69
N MET A 135 -6.89 4.74 7.52
CA MET A 135 -7.89 4.42 6.50
C MET A 135 -9.33 4.75 6.92
N SER A 136 -9.60 4.93 8.20
CA SER A 136 -10.97 5.18 8.71
C SER A 136 -11.65 6.38 8.03
N ASP A 137 -10.93 7.46 7.75
CA ASP A 137 -11.42 8.67 7.09
C ASP A 137 -11.11 8.73 5.58
N ALA A 138 -10.53 7.67 5.01
CA ALA A 138 -10.27 7.59 3.58
C ALA A 138 -11.56 7.61 2.76
N MET A 139 -11.51 8.25 1.60
CA MET A 139 -12.64 8.37 0.67
C MET A 139 -12.29 7.83 -0.71
N PHE A 140 -13.20 7.04 -1.26
CA PHE A 140 -13.13 6.63 -2.65
C PHE A 140 -13.68 7.74 -3.54
N LEU A 141 -12.81 8.40 -4.31
CA LEU A 141 -13.15 9.61 -5.08
C LEU A 141 -13.06 9.41 -6.60
N ILE A 142 -12.80 8.20 -7.08
CA ILE A 142 -12.80 7.92 -8.52
C ILE A 142 -14.22 8.12 -9.06
N PRO A 143 -14.43 9.06 -10.01
CA PRO A 143 -15.78 9.57 -10.29
C PRO A 143 -16.62 8.67 -11.17
N THR A 144 -16.01 7.81 -11.98
CA THR A 144 -16.75 6.99 -12.95
C THR A 144 -16.15 5.60 -13.14
N PRO A 145 -16.98 4.60 -13.51
CA PRO A 145 -16.53 3.26 -13.85
C PRO A 145 -15.45 3.25 -14.94
N GLN A 146 -15.53 4.13 -15.93
CA GLN A 146 -14.60 4.20 -17.06
C GLN A 146 -13.21 4.69 -16.60
N VAL A 147 -13.14 5.65 -15.69
CA VAL A 147 -11.87 6.12 -15.11
C VAL A 147 -11.25 5.02 -14.28
N LEU A 148 -12.04 4.34 -13.44
CA LEU A 148 -11.57 3.23 -12.64
C LEU A 148 -11.02 2.08 -13.50
N GLN A 149 -11.73 1.71 -14.56
CA GLN A 149 -11.27 0.68 -15.48
C GLN A 149 -9.92 1.02 -16.12
N LYS A 150 -9.72 2.28 -16.53
CA LYS A 150 -8.43 2.72 -17.11
C LYS A 150 -7.29 2.61 -16.09
N ILE A 151 -7.56 2.93 -14.83
CA ILE A 151 -6.59 2.78 -13.74
C ILE A 151 -6.22 1.31 -13.56
N ILE A 152 -7.22 0.43 -13.44
CA ILE A 152 -7.01 -1.01 -13.26
C ILE A 152 -6.23 -1.60 -14.43
N THR A 153 -6.65 -1.33 -15.66
CA THR A 153 -5.97 -1.82 -16.87
C THR A 153 -4.53 -1.29 -16.95
N GLY A 154 -4.31 -0.02 -16.59
CA GLY A 154 -2.98 0.59 -16.61
C GLY A 154 -2.06 0.02 -15.54
N LEU A 155 -2.58 -0.23 -14.34
CA LEU A 155 -1.82 -0.89 -13.27
C LEU A 155 -1.51 -2.34 -13.63
N ASP A 156 -2.48 -3.11 -14.13
CA ASP A 156 -2.24 -4.48 -14.57
C ASP A 156 -1.15 -4.56 -15.65
N ASP A 157 -1.21 -3.70 -16.66
CA ASP A 157 -0.18 -3.65 -17.70
C ASP A 157 1.21 -3.35 -17.14
N LEU A 158 1.31 -2.45 -16.16
CA LEU A 158 2.57 -2.17 -15.46
C LEU A 158 3.09 -3.39 -14.69
N TYR A 159 2.25 -4.01 -13.89
CA TYR A 159 2.66 -5.12 -13.02
C TYR A 159 2.89 -6.43 -13.79
N GLU A 160 2.15 -6.71 -14.84
CA GLU A 160 2.33 -7.93 -15.64
C GLU A 160 3.56 -7.89 -16.55
N HIS A 161 3.99 -6.70 -16.98
CA HIS A 161 5.03 -6.58 -18.00
C HIS A 161 6.29 -5.85 -17.57
N ASP A 162 6.21 -4.96 -16.57
CA ASP A 162 7.29 -4.02 -16.28
C ASP A 162 7.79 -4.08 -14.84
N ILE A 163 6.97 -4.52 -13.89
CA ILE A 163 7.32 -4.57 -12.47
C ILE A 163 7.52 -6.04 -12.08
N SER A 164 8.77 -6.42 -11.84
CA SER A 164 9.15 -7.81 -11.58
C SER A 164 9.34 -8.11 -10.09
N ASP A 165 9.50 -7.07 -9.25
CA ASP A 165 9.88 -7.23 -7.86
C ASP A 165 9.40 -6.05 -6.98
N LEU A 166 9.52 -6.23 -5.67
CA LEU A 166 9.11 -5.25 -4.66
C LEU A 166 9.90 -3.93 -4.76
N ASP A 167 11.17 -3.97 -5.16
CA ASP A 167 12.00 -2.78 -5.31
C ASP A 167 11.50 -1.90 -6.46
N MET A 168 11.08 -2.52 -7.57
CA MET A 168 10.46 -1.79 -8.68
C MET A 168 9.09 -1.22 -8.31
N GLN A 169 8.33 -1.91 -7.47
CA GLN A 169 7.04 -1.44 -6.93
C GLN A 169 7.24 -0.19 -6.06
N GLY A 170 8.24 -0.22 -5.20
CA GLY A 170 8.67 0.93 -4.40
C GLY A 170 9.15 2.10 -5.27
N ASP A 171 9.97 1.83 -6.28
CA ASP A 171 10.44 2.84 -7.24
C ASP A 171 9.28 3.50 -8.00
N LEU A 172 8.26 2.71 -8.38
CA LEU A 172 7.03 3.21 -9.01
C LEU A 172 6.30 4.19 -8.08
N TYR A 173 6.11 3.78 -6.84
CA TYR A 173 5.42 4.60 -5.85
C TYR A 173 6.18 5.91 -5.58
N GLU A 174 7.49 5.83 -5.40
CA GLU A 174 8.36 7.00 -5.24
C GLU A 174 8.32 7.95 -6.45
N TYR A 175 8.24 7.40 -7.67
CA TYR A 175 8.06 8.24 -8.86
C TYR A 175 6.73 9.01 -8.84
N MET A 176 5.64 8.34 -8.44
CA MET A 176 4.33 8.99 -8.28
C MET A 176 4.37 10.08 -7.20
N LEU A 177 4.95 9.77 -6.03
CA LEU A 177 5.13 10.75 -4.96
C LEU A 177 6.00 11.95 -5.40
N GLY A 178 6.98 11.73 -6.28
CA GLY A 178 7.79 12.79 -6.89
C GLY A 178 6.97 13.84 -7.65
N LYS A 179 5.79 13.48 -8.16
CA LYS A 179 4.88 14.41 -8.86
C LYS A 179 4.26 15.46 -7.90
N LEU A 180 4.16 15.17 -6.60
CA LEU A 180 3.72 16.16 -5.60
C LEU A 180 4.66 17.35 -5.53
N SER A 181 5.98 17.09 -5.56
CA SER A 181 6.98 18.16 -5.45
C SER A 181 7.01 19.06 -6.69
N THR A 182 6.68 18.52 -7.87
CA THR A 182 6.63 19.31 -9.12
C THR A 182 5.34 20.11 -9.27
N ALA A 183 4.26 19.69 -8.61
CA ALA A 183 2.96 20.38 -8.68
C ALA A 183 2.89 21.69 -7.89
N GLY A 184 3.83 21.95 -6.99
CA GLY A 184 4.04 23.25 -6.32
C GLY A 184 2.88 23.78 -5.45
N GLN A 185 1.78 23.05 -5.33
CA GLN A 185 0.53 23.57 -4.75
C GLN A 185 0.34 23.33 -3.25
N ASN A 186 1.07 22.39 -2.65
CA ASN A 186 0.78 21.96 -1.27
C ASN A 186 1.80 22.39 -0.22
N GLY A 187 2.80 23.23 -0.57
CA GLY A 187 3.79 23.70 0.41
C GLY A 187 4.67 22.60 1.02
N GLN A 188 4.54 21.38 0.53
CA GLN A 188 5.28 20.22 1.03
C GLN A 188 6.63 20.12 0.32
N PHE A 189 7.68 20.36 1.06
CA PHE A 189 9.05 20.20 0.59
C PHE A 189 9.51 18.78 0.89
N ARG A 190 9.58 17.95 -0.16
CA ARG A 190 10.22 16.62 -0.04
C ARG A 190 11.73 16.76 -0.23
N THR A 191 12.48 16.15 0.67
CA THR A 191 13.93 16.01 0.47
C THR A 191 14.18 15.15 -0.79
N PRO A 192 15.01 15.61 -1.75
CA PRO A 192 15.31 14.84 -2.94
C PRO A 192 15.89 13.45 -2.60
N ARG A 193 15.42 12.39 -3.30
CA ARG A 193 15.80 10.99 -3.00
C ARG A 193 17.32 10.76 -2.97
N HIS A 194 18.08 11.40 -3.84
CA HIS A 194 19.54 11.27 -3.85
C HIS A 194 20.20 11.87 -2.59
N ILE A 195 19.61 12.88 -1.97
CA ILE A 195 20.07 13.45 -0.70
C ILE A 195 19.71 12.51 0.45
N ILE A 196 18.49 11.98 0.48
CA ILE A 196 18.05 10.97 1.46
C ILE A 196 18.99 9.78 1.40
N LYS A 197 19.23 9.23 0.21
CA LYS A 197 20.10 8.08 0.00
C LYS A 197 21.54 8.36 0.48
N MET A 198 22.08 9.53 0.15
CA MET A 198 23.39 9.95 0.64
C MET A 198 23.46 9.99 2.17
N MET A 199 22.40 10.52 2.83
CA MET A 199 22.36 10.58 4.30
C MET A 199 22.29 9.18 4.92
N VAL A 200 21.47 8.29 4.37
CA VAL A 200 21.35 6.91 4.84
C VAL A 200 22.66 6.13 4.65
N GLU A 201 23.34 6.29 3.49
CA GLU A 201 24.65 5.70 3.23
C GLU A 201 25.73 6.19 4.22
N LEU A 202 25.64 7.42 4.69
CA LEU A 202 26.57 7.96 5.70
C LEU A 202 26.25 7.44 7.11
N LEU A 203 24.96 7.23 7.43
CA LEU A 203 24.52 6.73 8.74
C LEU A 203 24.71 5.23 8.89
N GLN A 204 24.59 4.47 7.79
CA GLN A 204 24.74 3.02 7.75
C GLN A 204 23.87 2.29 8.79
N PRO A 205 22.53 2.43 8.71
CA PRO A 205 21.65 1.78 9.68
C PRO A 205 21.79 0.26 9.61
N THR A 206 21.62 -0.38 10.77
CA THR A 206 21.74 -1.83 10.96
C THR A 206 20.41 -2.46 11.39
N PRO A 207 20.26 -3.80 11.31
CA PRO A 207 19.05 -4.47 11.77
C PRO A 207 18.73 -4.32 13.28
N GLU A 208 19.66 -3.82 14.08
CA GLU A 208 19.50 -3.59 15.53
C GLU A 208 19.04 -2.17 15.86
N ASP A 209 19.02 -1.26 14.90
CA ASP A 209 18.67 0.12 15.14
C ASP A 209 17.17 0.35 15.26
N ALA A 210 16.79 1.41 15.99
CA ALA A 210 15.46 2.00 15.95
C ALA A 210 15.53 3.33 15.19
N ILE A 211 14.72 3.48 14.16
CA ILE A 211 14.79 4.60 13.22
C ILE A 211 13.54 5.45 13.38
N CYS A 212 13.72 6.72 13.74
CA CYS A 212 12.64 7.66 13.94
C CYS A 212 12.75 8.85 13.00
N ASP A 213 11.66 9.18 12.30
CA ASP A 213 11.50 10.40 11.52
C ASP A 213 10.39 11.27 12.14
N PRO A 214 10.72 12.37 12.84
CA PRO A 214 9.75 13.20 13.54
C PRO A 214 8.93 14.12 12.62
N ALA A 215 9.18 14.12 11.32
CA ALA A 215 8.45 14.87 10.30
C ALA A 215 8.41 14.06 8.99
N CYS A 216 7.87 12.83 9.08
CA CYS A 216 8.11 11.78 8.08
C CYS A 216 7.49 12.05 6.71
N GLY A 217 6.50 12.93 6.60
CA GLY A 217 5.79 13.19 5.35
C GLY A 217 5.25 11.88 4.76
N THR A 218 5.83 11.47 3.64
CA THR A 218 5.51 10.19 2.98
C THR A 218 6.46 9.05 3.34
N ALA A 219 7.17 9.14 4.46
CA ALA A 219 8.16 8.19 4.97
C ALA A 219 9.41 7.97 4.11
N GLY A 220 9.83 8.97 3.33
CA GLY A 220 10.96 8.81 2.41
C GLY A 220 12.28 8.41 3.07
N PHE A 221 12.60 8.93 4.26
CA PHE A 221 13.79 8.52 5.03
C PHE A 221 13.66 7.11 5.61
N LEU A 222 12.48 6.76 6.13
CA LEU A 222 12.22 5.42 6.69
C LEU A 222 12.33 4.35 5.59
N VAL A 223 11.72 4.58 4.43
CA VAL A 223 11.80 3.70 3.27
C VAL A 223 13.25 3.54 2.79
N ALA A 224 14.00 4.63 2.63
CA ALA A 224 15.38 4.55 2.19
C ALA A 224 16.28 3.80 3.20
N SER A 225 15.99 3.93 4.49
CA SER A 225 16.69 3.17 5.53
C SER A 225 16.35 1.68 5.45
N ALA A 226 15.08 1.35 5.20
CA ALA A 226 14.67 -0.03 4.99
C ALA A 226 15.31 -0.66 3.74
N GLU A 227 15.33 0.06 2.61
CA GLU A 227 16.02 -0.36 1.39
C GLU A 227 17.52 -0.62 1.66
N TYR A 228 18.19 0.25 2.43
CA TYR A 228 19.57 0.10 2.79
C TYR A 228 19.81 -1.17 3.64
N ILE A 229 19.01 -1.36 4.70
CA ILE A 229 19.15 -2.53 5.59
C ILE A 229 18.92 -3.82 4.80
N ARG A 230 17.88 -3.89 3.98
CA ARG A 230 17.63 -5.07 3.14
C ARG A 230 18.82 -5.34 2.20
N SER A 231 19.28 -4.35 1.46
CA SER A 231 20.37 -4.54 0.49
C SER A 231 21.70 -4.99 1.09
N HIS A 232 21.92 -4.74 2.40
CA HIS A 232 23.17 -5.08 3.07
C HIS A 232 23.07 -6.29 3.99
N TYR A 233 21.89 -6.60 4.52
CA TYR A 233 21.73 -7.57 5.60
C TYR A 233 20.68 -8.66 5.35
N GLU A 234 19.88 -8.59 4.27
CA GLU A 234 18.75 -9.49 4.00
C GLU A 234 19.12 -10.97 4.16
N ASP A 235 20.26 -11.41 3.61
CA ASP A 235 20.72 -12.80 3.67
C ASP A 235 21.21 -13.24 5.06
N THR A 236 21.43 -12.31 5.98
CA THR A 236 22.05 -12.58 7.29
C THR A 236 21.13 -12.27 8.48
N MET A 237 19.99 -11.64 8.25
CA MET A 237 19.03 -11.29 9.31
C MET A 237 18.41 -12.54 9.93
N THR A 238 18.33 -12.53 11.27
CA THR A 238 17.62 -13.55 12.05
C THR A 238 16.11 -13.30 12.01
N ASN A 239 15.33 -14.29 12.43
CA ASN A 239 13.87 -14.13 12.55
C ASN A 239 13.49 -12.96 13.49
N GLU A 240 14.20 -12.77 14.61
CA GLU A 240 13.96 -11.65 15.53
C GLU A 240 14.23 -10.30 14.87
N GLN A 241 15.28 -10.21 14.04
CA GLN A 241 15.60 -8.99 13.27
C GLN A 241 14.55 -8.72 12.18
N TRP A 242 14.01 -9.78 11.54
CA TRP A 242 12.90 -9.63 10.59
C TRP A 242 11.61 -9.18 11.28
N GLU A 243 11.29 -9.68 12.47
CA GLU A 243 10.17 -9.20 13.28
C GLU A 243 10.36 -7.72 13.65
N HIS A 244 11.57 -7.34 14.09
CA HIS A 244 11.91 -5.95 14.40
C HIS A 244 11.78 -5.06 13.14
N PHE A 245 12.33 -5.50 12.01
CA PHE A 245 12.27 -4.79 10.72
C PHE A 245 10.83 -4.60 10.22
N SER A 246 9.96 -5.58 10.40
CA SER A 246 8.58 -5.51 9.90
C SER A 246 7.68 -4.54 10.67
N GLY A 247 8.14 -4.02 11.81
CA GLY A 247 7.30 -3.16 12.66
C GLY A 247 8.06 -2.14 13.49
N PRO A 248 8.50 -2.48 14.71
CA PRO A 248 8.92 -1.49 15.72
C PRO A 248 10.23 -0.76 15.36
N MET A 249 10.97 -1.22 14.36
CA MET A 249 12.16 -0.52 13.89
C MET A 249 11.86 0.88 13.36
N PHE A 250 10.69 1.06 12.72
CA PHE A 250 10.38 2.29 12.00
C PHE A 250 9.27 3.07 12.67
N THR A 251 9.63 4.25 13.19
CA THR A 251 8.70 5.20 13.82
C THR A 251 8.66 6.49 13.03
N GLY A 252 7.47 6.99 12.71
CA GLY A 252 7.29 8.24 11.99
C GLY A 252 6.19 9.10 12.58
N PHE A 253 6.39 10.42 12.57
CA PHE A 253 5.39 11.39 13.00
C PHE A 253 5.12 12.41 11.90
N ASP A 254 3.86 12.84 11.78
CA ASP A 254 3.47 13.99 10.95
C ASP A 254 2.17 14.59 11.49
N THR A 255 1.94 15.87 11.19
CA THR A 255 0.71 16.59 11.58
C THR A 255 -0.40 16.52 10.51
N ASP A 256 -0.10 16.04 9.32
CA ASP A 256 -1.06 15.89 8.22
C ASP A 256 -1.52 14.43 8.12
N ARG A 257 -2.80 14.18 8.39
CA ARG A 257 -3.39 12.85 8.34
C ARG A 257 -3.27 12.17 6.96
N THR A 258 -3.28 12.96 5.89
CA THR A 258 -3.07 12.42 4.54
C THR A 258 -1.64 11.93 4.37
N MET A 259 -0.66 12.67 4.93
CA MET A 259 0.73 12.22 4.93
C MET A 259 0.91 10.95 5.76
N LEU A 260 0.34 10.88 6.95
CA LEU A 260 0.38 9.67 7.78
C LEU A 260 -0.20 8.45 7.07
N ARG A 261 -1.32 8.62 6.34
CA ARG A 261 -1.91 7.56 5.51
C ARG A 261 -0.99 7.14 4.38
N LEU A 262 -0.44 8.11 3.63
CA LEU A 262 0.49 7.83 2.55
C LEU A 262 1.78 7.18 3.06
N SER A 263 2.29 7.60 4.23
CA SER A 263 3.48 7.01 4.82
C SER A 263 3.26 5.56 5.25
N ALA A 264 2.13 5.27 5.91
CA ALA A 264 1.78 3.92 6.30
C ALA A 264 1.68 2.99 5.08
N MET A 265 0.99 3.45 4.02
CA MET A 265 0.89 2.69 2.76
C MET A 265 2.24 2.54 2.06
N ASN A 266 3.08 3.58 2.05
CA ASN A 266 4.41 3.51 1.46
C ASN A 266 5.28 2.46 2.16
N LEU A 267 5.29 2.46 3.49
CA LEU A 267 6.03 1.47 4.27
C LEU A 267 5.51 0.05 4.04
N MET A 268 4.19 -0.13 3.99
CA MET A 268 3.59 -1.44 3.69
C MET A 268 3.95 -1.97 2.29
N LEU A 269 4.01 -1.09 1.28
CA LEU A 269 4.47 -1.43 -0.07
C LEU A 269 5.96 -1.81 -0.12
N HIS A 270 6.74 -1.42 0.90
CA HIS A 270 8.13 -1.81 1.09
C HIS A 270 8.30 -2.95 2.13
N SER A 271 7.26 -3.74 2.36
CA SER A 271 7.24 -4.91 3.26
C SER A 271 7.39 -4.60 4.76
N ILE A 272 7.18 -3.35 5.18
CA ILE A 272 7.09 -2.97 6.58
C ILE A 272 5.61 -2.98 6.95
N THR A 273 5.15 -4.08 7.56
CA THR A 273 3.72 -4.35 7.73
C THR A 273 3.10 -3.67 8.94
N HIS A 274 3.90 -3.37 9.97
CA HIS A 274 3.42 -2.81 11.24
C HIS A 274 4.24 -1.59 11.69
N PRO A 275 4.44 -0.56 10.81
CA PRO A 275 5.23 0.60 11.19
C PRO A 275 4.52 1.41 12.28
N GLU A 276 5.29 2.02 13.18
CA GLU A 276 4.76 2.95 14.19
C GLU A 276 4.64 4.35 13.59
N ILE A 277 3.52 4.62 12.91
CA ILE A 277 3.23 5.94 12.35
C ILE A 277 2.17 6.62 13.21
N ASP A 278 2.45 7.85 13.66
CA ASP A 278 1.55 8.57 14.58
C ASP A 278 1.52 10.08 14.31
N TYR A 279 0.53 10.77 14.95
CA TYR A 279 0.25 12.20 14.80
C TYR A 279 1.09 13.06 15.75
#